data_bf3aaf01093e00d21186dd5bfa4bcee3
#
_entry.id   bf3aaf01093e00d21186dd5bfa4bcee3
#
_cell.length_a   1.000
_cell.length_b   1.000
_cell.length_c   1.000
_cell.angle_alpha   90.00
_cell.angle_beta   90.00
_cell.angle_gamma   90.00
#
_symmetry.space_group_name_H-M   'P 1'
#
loop_
_entity.id
_entity.type
_entity.pdbx_description
1 polymer ?
#
loop_
_entity_poly.entity_id
_entity_poly.type
_entity_poly.pdbx_seq_one_letter_code
_entity_poly.pdbx_strand_id
1 'polypeptide(L)'
;LLPNPSHLEAVSPVAAGKARARLQSLDPSGYLSWSGSGGQVVPGSCPVLAVQVHGDASFAAQGVIMETLALSKLPGFGVGGSVHLVVNNQIGFTTPARIGRSSPYVSDVMKMISAPVIHVNGDDPEV
;
A
#
# COMPACT_ATOMS: atom_id res chain seq x y z
N LEU A 1 -12.06 -8.07 -5.96
CA LEU A 1 -11.25 -8.91 -5.07
C LEU A 1 -10.22 -9.71 -5.86
N LEU A 2 -9.06 -9.94 -5.24
CA LEU A 2 -8.04 -10.85 -5.76
C LEU A 2 -8.02 -12.11 -4.90
N PRO A 3 -7.84 -13.30 -5.50
CA PRO A 3 -7.50 -14.49 -4.73
C PRO A 3 -6.24 -14.21 -3.90
N ASN A 4 -6.29 -14.58 -2.64
CA ASN A 4 -5.18 -14.34 -1.71
C ASN A 4 -4.64 -15.68 -1.21
N PRO A 5 -3.39 -16.04 -1.53
CA PRO A 5 -2.76 -17.20 -0.95
C PRO A 5 -2.45 -16.95 0.54
N SER A 6 -2.21 -18.03 1.29
CA SER A 6 -1.81 -17.91 2.71
C SER A 6 -0.40 -17.33 2.92
N HIS A 7 0.24 -16.86 1.88
CA HIS A 7 1.53 -16.16 1.94
C HIS A 7 1.27 -14.67 2.15
N LEU A 8 1.41 -14.22 3.40
CA LEU A 8 1.15 -12.84 3.79
C LEU A 8 1.95 -11.86 2.91
N GLU A 9 1.28 -10.80 2.46
CA GLU A 9 1.79 -9.69 1.63
C GLU A 9 2.17 -10.06 0.19
N ALA A 10 2.17 -11.33 -0.21
CA ALA A 10 2.54 -11.76 -1.56
C ALA A 10 1.60 -11.17 -2.64
N VAL A 11 0.35 -10.92 -2.29
CA VAL A 11 -0.66 -10.36 -3.21
C VAL A 11 -0.54 -8.84 -3.36
N SER A 12 0.18 -8.15 -2.49
CA SER A 12 0.29 -6.68 -2.49
C SER A 12 0.84 -6.11 -3.80
N PRO A 13 1.99 -6.57 -4.33
CA PRO A 13 2.47 -6.11 -5.62
C PRO A 13 1.57 -6.56 -6.79
N VAL A 14 0.91 -7.70 -6.66
CA VAL A 14 -0.05 -8.20 -7.67
C VAL A 14 -1.27 -7.28 -7.74
N ALA A 15 -1.78 -6.81 -6.59
CA ALA A 15 -2.88 -5.85 -6.53
C ALA A 15 -2.50 -4.53 -7.20
N ALA A 16 -1.30 -4.03 -6.92
CA ALA A 16 -0.75 -2.84 -7.55
C ALA A 16 -0.62 -3.00 -9.08
N GLY A 17 -0.05 -4.11 -9.53
CA GLY A 17 0.08 -4.42 -10.96
C GLY A 17 -1.27 -4.54 -11.67
N LYS A 18 -2.26 -5.15 -11.03
CA LYS A 18 -3.63 -5.24 -11.57
C LYS A 18 -4.29 -3.87 -11.68
N ALA A 19 -4.11 -3.01 -10.67
CA ALA A 19 -4.60 -1.64 -10.72
C ALA A 19 -3.97 -0.88 -11.90
N ARG A 20 -2.67 -1.02 -12.10
CA ARG A 20 -1.95 -0.43 -13.24
C ARG A 20 -2.49 -0.94 -14.57
N ALA A 21 -2.64 -2.24 -14.74
CA ALA A 21 -3.16 -2.84 -15.96
C ALA A 21 -4.58 -2.34 -16.26
N ARG A 22 -5.42 -2.22 -15.25
CA ARG A 22 -6.77 -1.69 -15.40
C ARG A 22 -6.77 -0.22 -15.78
N LEU A 23 -5.93 0.58 -15.14
CA LEU A 23 -5.75 1.99 -15.47
C LEU A 23 -5.34 2.15 -16.94
N GLN A 24 -4.35 1.38 -17.38
CA GLN A 24 -3.88 1.40 -18.76
C GLN A 24 -4.93 0.94 -19.77
N SER A 25 -5.81 0.00 -19.40
CA SER A 25 -6.92 -0.43 -20.26
C SER A 25 -8.01 0.64 -20.42
N LEU A 26 -8.16 1.53 -19.44
CA LEU A 26 -9.11 2.64 -19.47
C LEU A 26 -8.55 3.86 -20.18
N ASP A 27 -7.24 4.02 -20.17
CA ASP A 27 -6.53 5.07 -20.88
C ASP A 27 -5.32 4.52 -21.65
N PRO A 28 -5.55 3.99 -22.87
CA PRO A 28 -4.47 3.49 -23.71
C PRO A 28 -3.46 4.56 -24.13
N SER A 29 -3.82 5.84 -24.05
CA SER A 29 -2.91 6.94 -24.37
C SER A 29 -1.78 7.09 -23.34
N GLY A 30 -1.95 6.47 -22.17
CA GLY A 30 -1.02 6.57 -21.06
C GLY A 30 -1.01 7.93 -20.35
N TYR A 31 -1.97 8.81 -20.69
CA TYR A 31 -2.03 10.15 -20.10
C TYR A 31 -2.37 10.11 -18.60
N LEU A 32 -3.20 9.15 -18.18
CA LEU A 32 -3.47 8.87 -16.76
C LEU A 32 -2.28 8.16 -16.09
N SER A 33 -1.33 7.69 -16.88
CA SER A 33 -0.09 7.13 -16.40
C SER A 33 0.93 8.25 -16.33
N TRP A 34 1.40 8.54 -15.13
CA TRP A 34 2.64 9.23 -14.85
C TRP A 34 3.19 10.12 -15.99
N SER A 35 2.84 11.38 -16.04
CA SER A 35 3.55 12.37 -16.84
C SER A 35 4.97 12.54 -16.23
N GLY A 36 5.97 12.05 -16.92
CA GLY A 36 7.34 11.81 -16.44
C GLY A 36 8.21 12.99 -16.00
N SER A 37 7.63 14.09 -15.60
CA SER A 37 8.39 15.24 -15.12
C SER A 37 7.96 15.66 -13.71
N GLY A 38 8.03 14.73 -12.74
CA GLY A 38 7.81 15.07 -11.35
C GLY A 38 6.69 14.33 -10.65
N GLY A 39 6.08 13.33 -11.27
CA GLY A 39 5.19 12.40 -10.55
C GLY A 39 3.87 12.98 -10.06
N GLN A 40 3.37 14.03 -10.64
CA GLN A 40 2.05 14.56 -10.28
C GLN A 40 0.96 13.81 -11.02
N VAL A 41 0.24 12.96 -10.27
CA VAL A 41 -1.08 12.52 -10.68
C VAL A 41 -1.99 13.74 -10.61
N VAL A 42 -2.64 14.10 -11.71
CA VAL A 42 -3.63 15.17 -11.69
C VAL A 42 -4.75 14.76 -10.73
N PRO A 43 -5.05 15.54 -9.68
CA PRO A 43 -6.12 15.19 -8.76
C PRO A 43 -7.44 15.00 -9.50
N GLY A 44 -8.11 13.88 -9.23
CA GLY A 44 -9.40 13.54 -9.86
C GLY A 44 -9.33 12.72 -11.14
N SER A 45 -8.14 12.38 -11.66
CA SER A 45 -8.00 11.67 -12.93
C SER A 45 -7.72 10.17 -12.82
N CYS A 46 -7.59 9.61 -11.62
CA CYS A 46 -7.30 8.18 -11.45
C CYS A 46 -8.58 7.39 -11.17
N PRO A 47 -9.17 6.70 -12.17
CA PRO A 47 -10.42 5.96 -12.01
C PRO A 47 -10.25 4.59 -11.34
N VAL A 48 -9.03 4.23 -10.95
CA VAL A 48 -8.69 2.95 -10.34
C VAL A 48 -7.91 3.17 -9.05
N LEU A 49 -8.40 2.57 -7.97
CA LEU A 49 -7.74 2.61 -6.66
C LEU A 49 -7.47 1.19 -6.18
N ALA A 50 -6.22 0.89 -5.87
CA ALA A 50 -5.86 -0.32 -5.16
C ALA A 50 -6.09 -0.13 -3.65
N VAL A 51 -6.98 -0.92 -3.07
CA VAL A 51 -7.19 -0.96 -1.61
C VAL A 51 -6.66 -2.28 -1.09
N GLN A 52 -5.79 -2.23 -0.12
CA GLN A 52 -5.11 -3.38 0.47
C GLN A 52 -5.31 -3.39 1.97
N VAL A 53 -5.63 -4.55 2.52
CA VAL A 53 -5.84 -4.75 3.97
C VAL A 53 -4.72 -5.64 4.50
N HIS A 54 -4.06 -5.18 5.55
CA HIS A 54 -2.87 -5.81 6.13
C HIS A 54 -3.04 -6.09 7.61
N GLY A 55 -2.37 -7.12 8.10
CA GLY A 55 -2.05 -7.24 9.52
C GLY A 55 -0.79 -6.43 9.84
N ASP A 56 -0.68 -5.92 11.07
CA ASP A 56 0.43 -5.05 11.47
C ASP A 56 1.80 -5.72 11.41
N ALA A 57 1.88 -6.96 11.88
CA ALA A 57 3.15 -7.68 11.92
C ALA A 57 3.69 -7.98 10.52
N SER A 58 2.84 -8.42 9.59
CA SER A 58 3.24 -8.69 8.22
C SER A 58 3.61 -7.42 7.46
N PHE A 59 2.83 -6.36 7.64
CA PHE A 59 3.09 -5.07 7.00
C PHE A 59 4.44 -4.48 7.38
N ALA A 60 4.81 -4.56 8.67
CA ALA A 60 6.08 -4.02 9.16
C ALA A 60 7.29 -4.92 8.87
N ALA A 61 7.11 -6.24 8.76
CA ALA A 61 8.21 -7.19 8.75
C ALA A 61 8.43 -7.93 7.42
N GLN A 62 7.47 -7.89 6.50
CA GLN A 62 7.63 -8.52 5.19
C GLN A 62 8.30 -7.57 4.21
N GLY A 63 9.50 -7.91 3.74
CA GLY A 63 10.32 -7.08 2.86
C GLY A 63 9.61 -6.66 1.57
N VAL A 64 8.70 -7.49 1.05
CA VAL A 64 7.94 -7.20 -0.18
C VAL A 64 7.13 -5.89 -0.11
N ILE A 65 6.67 -5.49 1.09
CA ILE A 65 5.99 -4.20 1.27
C ILE A 65 6.94 -3.05 1.02
N MET A 66 8.13 -3.07 1.65
CA MET A 66 9.13 -2.01 1.48
C MET A 66 9.65 -1.96 0.04
N GLU A 67 9.86 -3.10 -0.61
CA GLU A 67 10.28 -3.19 -2.00
C GLU A 67 9.21 -2.60 -2.94
N THR A 68 7.95 -2.93 -2.71
CA THR A 68 6.83 -2.37 -3.49
C THR A 68 6.71 -0.86 -3.29
N LEU A 69 6.83 -0.39 -2.05
CA LEU A 69 6.81 1.04 -1.74
C LEU A 69 7.99 1.78 -2.37
N ALA A 70 9.17 1.18 -2.39
CA ALA A 70 10.36 1.78 -3.00
C ALA A 70 10.18 2.07 -4.49
N LEU A 71 9.35 1.31 -5.19
CA LEU A 71 9.04 1.52 -6.60
C LEU A 71 8.01 2.63 -6.84
N SER A 72 7.24 3.03 -5.82
CA SER A 72 6.02 3.83 -5.97
C SER A 72 6.21 5.20 -6.64
N LYS A 73 7.39 5.78 -6.52
CA LYS A 73 7.72 7.10 -7.10
C LYS A 73 8.71 7.02 -8.27
N LEU A 74 9.02 5.82 -8.75
CA LEU A 74 9.93 5.65 -9.87
C LEU A 74 9.19 5.74 -11.21
N PRO A 75 9.79 6.35 -12.22
CA PRO A 75 9.23 6.39 -13.58
C PRO A 75 8.95 4.97 -14.09
N GLY A 76 7.77 4.76 -14.67
CA GLY A 76 7.36 3.47 -15.23
C GLY A 76 6.74 2.50 -14.21
N PHE A 77 6.89 2.71 -12.90
CA PHE A 77 6.31 1.86 -11.86
C PHE A 77 5.07 2.43 -11.19
N GLY A 78 4.72 3.68 -11.44
CA GLY A 78 3.54 4.32 -10.86
C GLY A 78 2.25 3.59 -11.20
N VAL A 79 1.37 3.43 -10.20
CA VAL A 79 0.07 2.74 -10.32
C VAL A 79 -1.12 3.67 -10.04
N GLY A 80 -0.88 4.97 -9.92
CA GLY A 80 -1.92 5.97 -9.63
C GLY A 80 -2.21 6.17 -8.15
N GLY A 81 -1.61 5.37 -7.29
CA GLY A 81 -1.80 5.38 -5.84
C GLY A 81 -2.50 4.15 -5.29
N SER A 82 -2.43 3.99 -3.97
CA SER A 82 -3.08 2.91 -3.23
C SER A 82 -3.47 3.37 -1.83
N VAL A 83 -4.45 2.69 -1.26
CA VAL A 83 -4.82 2.83 0.14
C VAL A 83 -4.45 1.55 0.88
N HIS A 84 -3.70 1.70 1.95
CA HIS A 84 -3.29 0.62 2.83
C HIS A 84 -4.05 0.74 4.15
N LEU A 85 -4.92 -0.20 4.42
CA LEU A 85 -5.63 -0.31 5.69
C LEU A 85 -4.91 -1.33 6.56
N VAL A 86 -4.26 -0.86 7.63
CA VAL A 86 -3.52 -1.73 8.53
C VAL A 86 -4.36 -1.99 9.78
N VAL A 87 -4.75 -3.24 9.98
CA VAL A 87 -5.43 -3.70 11.19
C VAL A 87 -4.36 -4.00 12.24
N ASN A 88 -4.14 -3.04 13.14
CA ASN A 88 -3.11 -3.14 14.17
C ASN A 88 -3.66 -3.89 15.40
N ASN A 89 -3.77 -5.20 15.30
CA ASN A 89 -4.18 -6.06 16.40
C ASN A 89 -3.04 -6.35 17.41
N GLN A 90 -1.84 -5.82 17.16
CA GLN A 90 -0.67 -5.86 18.03
C GLN A 90 -0.11 -7.26 18.29
N ILE A 91 -0.41 -8.21 17.40
CA ILE A 91 0.11 -9.57 17.48
C ILE A 91 0.50 -10.09 16.10
N GLY A 92 1.63 -10.77 16.01
CA GLY A 92 2.06 -11.51 14.83
C GLY A 92 2.15 -12.98 15.15
N PHE A 93 1.18 -13.78 14.70
CA PHE A 93 1.02 -15.17 15.13
C PHE A 93 0.93 -15.25 16.68
N THR A 94 2.02 -15.65 17.36
CA THR A 94 2.09 -15.70 18.85
C THR A 94 2.96 -14.60 19.45
N THR A 95 3.51 -13.69 18.62
CA THR A 95 4.47 -12.67 19.05
C THR A 95 3.77 -11.32 19.25
N PRO A 96 3.76 -10.77 20.47
CA PRO A 96 3.19 -9.44 20.72
C PRO A 96 4.07 -8.33 20.07
N ALA A 97 3.43 -7.24 19.68
CA ALA A 97 4.06 -6.15 18.93
C ALA A 97 5.32 -5.58 19.60
N ARG A 98 5.33 -5.48 20.94
CA ARG A 98 6.46 -4.92 21.71
C ARG A 98 7.79 -5.66 21.52
N ILE A 99 7.75 -6.91 21.06
CA ILE A 99 8.93 -7.74 20.76
C ILE A 99 8.93 -8.18 19.28
N GLY A 100 7.93 -7.82 18.50
CA GLY A 100 7.74 -8.19 17.10
C GLY A 100 8.27 -7.16 16.10
N ARG A 101 8.48 -5.92 16.52
CA ARG A 101 9.04 -4.86 15.68
C ARG A 101 9.82 -3.84 16.50
N SER A 102 10.78 -3.19 15.85
CA SER A 102 11.64 -2.18 16.49
C SER A 102 10.97 -0.80 16.55
N SER A 103 10.08 -0.50 15.60
CA SER A 103 9.39 0.80 15.56
C SER A 103 8.16 0.81 16.49
N PRO A 104 7.85 1.95 17.13
CA PRO A 104 6.64 2.09 17.95
C PRO A 104 5.36 1.96 17.13
N TYR A 105 5.36 2.45 15.89
CA TYR A 105 4.21 2.41 14.99
C TYR A 105 4.46 1.51 13.79
N VAL A 106 3.48 0.70 13.45
CA VAL A 106 3.51 -0.12 12.24
C VAL A 106 3.61 0.74 10.97
N SER A 107 3.01 1.91 11.01
CA SER A 107 3.00 2.89 9.93
C SER A 107 4.34 3.59 9.68
N ASP A 108 5.35 3.36 10.52
CA ASP A 108 6.69 3.93 10.30
C ASP A 108 7.32 3.50 8.97
N VAL A 109 6.91 2.35 8.43
CA VAL A 109 7.27 1.91 7.07
C VAL A 109 6.89 2.95 6.01
N MET A 110 5.77 3.63 6.18
CA MET A 110 5.28 4.62 5.21
C MET A 110 6.11 5.91 5.19
N LYS A 111 6.91 6.16 6.22
CA LYS A 111 7.84 7.29 6.26
C LYS A 111 8.88 7.21 5.16
N MET A 112 9.23 6.00 4.71
CA MET A 112 10.19 5.78 3.63
C MET A 112 9.80 6.50 2.33
N ILE A 113 8.52 6.64 2.07
CA ILE A 113 8.00 7.30 0.87
C ILE A 113 7.29 8.63 1.17
N SER A 114 7.32 9.08 2.42
CA SER A 114 6.65 10.30 2.87
C SER A 114 5.14 10.30 2.55
N ALA A 115 4.50 9.15 2.72
CA ALA A 115 3.05 9.02 2.51
C ALA A 115 2.27 9.56 3.71
N PRO A 116 1.07 10.11 3.51
CA PRO A 116 0.17 10.47 4.60
C PRO A 116 -0.20 9.22 5.43
N VAL A 117 -0.29 9.39 6.73
CA VAL A 117 -0.72 8.36 7.67
C VAL A 117 -1.85 8.89 8.54
N ILE A 118 -2.93 8.14 8.64
CA ILE A 118 -4.06 8.45 9.49
C ILE A 118 -4.15 7.36 10.54
N HIS A 119 -4.14 7.75 11.82
CA HIS A 119 -4.36 6.85 12.93
C HIS A 119 -5.79 7.02 13.43
N VAL A 120 -6.50 5.92 13.55
CA VAL A 120 -7.86 5.88 14.08
C VAL A 120 -7.97 4.85 15.20
N ASN A 121 -8.89 5.08 16.13
CA ASN A 121 -9.23 4.09 17.13
C ASN A 121 -10.18 3.06 16.51
N GLY A 122 -9.67 1.89 16.18
CA GLY A 122 -10.47 0.81 15.58
C GLY A 122 -11.51 0.20 16.53
N ASP A 123 -11.40 0.45 17.84
CA ASP A 123 -12.36 0.00 18.84
C ASP A 123 -13.54 0.98 18.99
N ASP A 124 -13.47 2.13 18.34
CA ASP A 124 -14.52 3.14 18.32
C ASP A 124 -14.69 3.70 16.89
N PRO A 125 -15.39 2.96 16.04
CA PRO A 125 -15.46 3.27 14.61
C PRO A 125 -16.36 4.46 14.27
N GLU A 126 -17.06 5.03 15.26
CA GLU A 126 -17.97 6.17 15.07
C GLU A 126 -17.30 7.53 15.36
N VAL A 127 -16.04 7.52 15.79
CA VAL A 127 -15.27 8.74 16.15
C VAL A 127 -14.24 9.10 15.13
#